data_7d91af4df703553ed93a1bd4f5118d46
#
_entry.id   7d91af4df703553ed93a1bd4f5118d46
#
_cell.length_a   1.000
_cell.length_b   1.000
_cell.length_c   1.000
_cell.angle_alpha   90.00
_cell.angle_beta   90.00
_cell.angle_gamma   90.00
#
_symmetry.space_group_name_H-M   'P 1'
#
loop_
_entity.id
_entity.type
_entity.pdbx_description
1 polymer ?
#
loop_
_entity_poly.entity_id
_entity_poly.type
_entity_poly.pdbx_seq_one_letter_code
_entity_poly.pdbx_strand_id
1 'polypeptide(L)'
;MMADPLSITLGVIPLVGVACKSYAAVHKKISVFSHYSSTVARFQKQLKLQRRIFENEIHLLLRLAIHDDATIKLMRTDLDNQKWADDELDQDLRNQLGENCQPCLDIIQEIAKGLDKLQEKLGAFDELKKHQLKVTPPC
;
A
#
# COMPACT_ATOMS: atom_id res chain seq x y z
N MET A 1 -20.64 -12.02 -8.15
CA MET A 1 -19.24 -11.80 -8.52
C MET A 1 -18.59 -10.86 -7.52
N MET A 2 -17.58 -11.34 -6.85
CA MET A 2 -16.86 -10.45 -5.94
C MET A 2 -15.96 -9.54 -6.75
N ALA A 3 -16.23 -8.25 -6.69
CA ALA A 3 -15.38 -7.28 -7.35
C ALA A 3 -14.06 -7.14 -6.58
N ASP A 4 -12.97 -7.03 -7.33
CA ASP A 4 -11.69 -6.65 -6.79
C ASP A 4 -11.85 -5.29 -6.10
N PRO A 5 -11.35 -5.09 -4.86
CA PRO A 5 -11.42 -3.78 -4.20
C PRO A 5 -10.89 -2.63 -5.07
N LEU A 6 -9.94 -2.92 -5.95
CA LEU A 6 -9.36 -1.91 -6.83
C LEU A 6 -10.22 -1.59 -8.04
N SER A 7 -11.23 -2.42 -8.35
CA SER A 7 -12.17 -2.18 -9.45
C SER A 7 -13.44 -1.48 -8.98
N ILE A 8 -13.66 -1.35 -7.68
CA ILE A 8 -14.77 -0.62 -7.11
C ILE A 8 -14.39 0.86 -7.05
N THR A 9 -15.35 1.74 -7.34
CA THR A 9 -15.13 3.18 -7.18
C THR A 9 -15.03 3.51 -5.70
N LEU A 10 -13.81 3.67 -5.21
CA LEU A 10 -13.54 4.08 -3.84
C LEU A 10 -13.31 5.58 -3.79
N GLY A 11 -13.50 6.16 -2.60
CA GLY A 11 -13.07 7.52 -2.34
C GLY A 11 -11.54 7.62 -2.31
N VAL A 12 -11.03 8.84 -2.27
CA VAL A 12 -9.59 9.08 -2.23
C VAL A 12 -8.98 8.49 -0.95
N ILE A 13 -9.56 8.81 0.20
CA ILE A 13 -9.03 8.36 1.49
C ILE A 13 -9.06 6.84 1.63
N PRO A 14 -10.17 6.14 1.35
CA PRO A 14 -10.17 4.68 1.38
C PRO A 14 -9.13 4.06 0.44
N LEU A 15 -8.98 4.62 -0.76
CA LEU A 15 -8.00 4.10 -1.72
C LEU A 15 -6.56 4.30 -1.25
N VAL A 16 -6.27 5.44 -0.64
CA VAL A 16 -4.96 5.69 0.00
C VAL A 16 -4.70 4.65 1.09
N GLY A 17 -5.71 4.35 1.91
CA GLY A 17 -5.61 3.32 2.93
C GLY A 17 -5.26 1.95 2.35
N VAL A 18 -5.91 1.58 1.24
CA VAL A 18 -5.62 0.33 0.51
C VAL A 18 -4.16 0.32 0.04
N ALA A 19 -3.68 1.41 -0.55
CA ALA A 19 -2.31 1.50 -1.03
C ALA A 19 -1.31 1.39 0.13
N CYS A 20 -1.57 2.04 1.26
CA CYS A 20 -0.72 1.93 2.44
C CYS A 20 -0.65 0.49 2.97
N LYS A 21 -1.78 -0.21 3.01
CA LYS A 21 -1.82 -1.62 3.40
C LYS A 21 -1.04 -2.51 2.43
N SER A 22 -1.13 -2.20 1.14
CA SER A 22 -0.39 -2.95 0.11
C SER A 22 1.10 -2.78 0.27
N TYR A 23 1.58 -1.56 0.54
CA TYR A 23 3.00 -1.33 0.83
C TYR A 23 3.46 -2.12 2.05
N ALA A 24 2.68 -2.10 3.12
CA ALA A 24 3.00 -2.83 4.34
C ALA A 24 3.09 -4.33 4.08
N ALA A 25 2.14 -4.88 3.32
CA ALA A 25 2.10 -6.30 2.99
C ALA A 25 3.29 -6.73 2.13
N VAL A 26 3.62 -5.94 1.11
CA VAL A 26 4.77 -6.22 0.23
C VAL A 26 6.07 -6.14 1.03
N HIS A 27 6.23 -5.12 1.85
CA HIS A 27 7.43 -4.96 2.68
C HIS A 27 7.62 -6.15 3.62
N LYS A 28 6.53 -6.60 4.24
CA LYS A 28 6.56 -7.76 5.14
C LYS A 28 6.97 -9.02 4.39
N LYS A 29 6.41 -9.25 3.19
CA LYS A 29 6.74 -10.43 2.39
C LYS A 29 8.17 -10.42 1.90
N ILE A 30 8.65 -9.28 1.40
CA ILE A 30 9.99 -9.19 0.84
C ILE A 30 11.08 -9.29 1.91
N SER A 31 10.81 -8.85 3.14
CA SER A 31 11.79 -8.95 4.22
C SER A 31 12.10 -10.39 4.58
N VAL A 32 11.18 -11.32 4.32
CA VAL A 32 11.43 -12.76 4.51
C VAL A 32 12.51 -13.26 3.54
N PHE A 33 12.62 -12.65 2.36
CA PHE A 33 13.54 -13.10 1.31
C PHE A 33 14.81 -12.27 1.21
N SER A 34 14.94 -11.21 1.99
CA SER A 34 16.04 -10.24 1.85
C SER A 34 17.43 -10.86 2.11
N HIS A 35 17.48 -11.93 2.87
CA HIS A 35 18.74 -12.61 3.17
C HIS A 35 19.12 -13.71 2.17
N TYR A 36 18.24 -14.00 1.19
CA TYR A 36 18.51 -15.02 0.18
C TYR A 36 19.42 -14.51 -0.94
N SER A 37 19.44 -13.21 -1.19
CA SER A 37 20.32 -12.63 -2.20
C SER A 37 20.55 -11.15 -1.94
N SER A 38 21.68 -10.64 -2.43
CA SER A 38 21.99 -9.22 -2.36
C SER A 38 21.05 -8.39 -3.25
N THR A 39 20.56 -8.97 -4.33
CA THR A 39 19.60 -8.31 -5.23
C THR A 39 18.28 -8.06 -4.52
N VAL A 40 17.78 -9.07 -3.79
CA VAL A 40 16.53 -8.94 -3.02
C VAL A 40 16.70 -7.91 -1.90
N ALA A 41 17.85 -7.94 -1.21
CA ALA A 41 18.14 -6.98 -0.15
C ALA A 41 18.16 -5.54 -0.69
N ARG A 42 18.76 -5.33 -1.87
CA ARG A 42 18.79 -4.02 -2.54
C ARG A 42 17.39 -3.57 -2.92
N PHE A 43 16.57 -4.47 -3.47
CA PHE A 43 15.19 -4.19 -3.82
C PHE A 43 14.38 -3.80 -2.60
N GLN A 44 14.59 -4.49 -1.47
CA GLN A 44 13.92 -4.15 -0.21
C GLN A 44 14.25 -2.73 0.25
N LYS A 45 15.52 -2.32 0.13
CA LYS A 45 15.93 -0.95 0.48
C LYS A 45 15.24 0.08 -0.41
N GLN A 46 15.17 -0.18 -1.72
CA GLN A 46 14.50 0.72 -2.67
C GLN A 46 13.01 0.82 -2.35
N LEU A 47 12.37 -0.30 -2.07
CA LEU A 47 10.95 -0.34 -1.73
C LEU A 47 10.68 0.44 -0.44
N LYS A 48 11.53 0.28 0.56
CA LYS A 48 11.42 1.01 1.83
C LYS A 48 11.51 2.52 1.61
N LEU A 49 12.44 2.95 0.75
CA LEU A 49 12.59 4.36 0.41
C LEU A 49 11.36 4.89 -0.33
N GLN A 50 10.86 4.15 -1.32
CA GLN A 50 9.66 4.52 -2.05
C GLN A 50 8.44 4.61 -1.14
N ARG A 51 8.32 3.67 -0.20
CA ARG A 51 7.24 3.70 0.78
C ARG A 51 7.30 4.97 1.63
N ARG A 52 8.50 5.36 2.06
CA ARG A 52 8.68 6.59 2.85
C ARG A 52 8.26 7.82 2.05
N ILE A 53 8.68 7.88 0.78
CA ILE A 53 8.28 8.98 -0.11
C ILE A 53 6.76 9.02 -0.25
N PHE A 54 6.14 7.87 -0.51
CA PHE A 54 4.69 7.75 -0.64
C PHE A 54 3.99 8.22 0.64
N GLU A 55 4.44 7.77 1.81
CA GLU A 55 3.85 8.16 3.09
C GLU A 55 3.96 9.67 3.34
N ASN A 56 5.09 10.28 2.95
CA ASN A 56 5.26 11.73 3.08
C ASN A 56 4.28 12.48 2.17
N GLU A 57 4.12 12.02 0.93
CA GLU A 57 3.17 12.64 -0.01
C GLU A 57 1.73 12.47 0.48
N ILE A 58 1.40 11.30 1.04
CA ILE A 58 0.08 11.04 1.60
C ILE A 58 -0.19 11.93 2.82
N HIS A 59 0.83 12.17 3.64
CA HIS A 59 0.70 13.09 4.77
C HIS A 59 0.30 14.48 4.28
N LEU A 60 0.96 14.98 3.24
CA LEU A 60 0.65 16.28 2.65
C LEU A 60 -0.76 16.30 2.04
N LEU A 61 -1.15 15.21 1.38
CA LEU A 61 -2.48 15.09 0.81
C LEU A 61 -3.56 15.13 1.90
N LEU A 62 -3.38 14.36 2.95
CA LEU A 62 -4.35 14.29 4.04
C LEU A 62 -4.47 15.62 4.79
N ARG A 63 -3.41 16.42 4.82
CA ARG A 63 -3.44 17.75 5.46
C ARG A 63 -4.41 18.71 4.77
N LEU A 64 -4.80 18.45 3.55
CA LEU A 64 -5.80 19.26 2.87
C LEU A 64 -7.17 19.19 3.57
N ALA A 65 -7.48 18.08 4.21
CA ALA A 65 -8.75 17.86 4.87
C ALA A 65 -8.61 17.71 6.39
N ILE A 66 -7.46 17.23 6.86
CA ILE A 66 -7.19 16.98 8.27
C ILE A 66 -6.13 17.99 8.75
N HIS A 67 -6.51 18.88 9.65
CA HIS A 67 -5.60 19.94 10.12
C HIS A 67 -4.80 19.56 11.36
N ASP A 68 -5.02 18.36 11.88
CA ASP A 68 -4.35 17.85 13.06
C ASP A 68 -3.33 16.77 12.67
N ASP A 69 -2.05 17.09 12.79
CA ASP A 69 -0.97 16.14 12.45
C ASP A 69 -1.01 14.88 13.32
N ALA A 70 -1.46 14.98 14.57
CA ALA A 70 -1.59 13.81 15.43
C ALA A 70 -2.60 12.81 14.88
N THR A 71 -3.71 13.29 14.31
CA THR A 71 -4.71 12.45 13.67
C THR A 71 -4.14 11.74 12.45
N ILE A 72 -3.38 12.46 11.63
CA ILE A 72 -2.76 11.86 10.44
C ILE A 72 -1.76 10.78 10.84
N LYS A 73 -0.93 11.03 11.84
CA LYS A 73 0.01 10.03 12.37
C LYS A 73 -0.71 8.79 12.87
N LEU A 74 -1.82 8.99 13.58
CA LEU A 74 -2.62 7.87 14.08
C LEU A 74 -3.16 7.02 12.93
N MET A 75 -3.66 7.65 11.87
CA MET A 75 -4.14 6.95 10.69
C MET A 75 -3.00 6.17 10.01
N ARG A 76 -1.82 6.76 9.91
CA ARG A 76 -0.67 6.12 9.28
C ARG A 76 -0.15 4.93 10.08
N THR A 77 -0.23 4.97 11.39
CA THR A 77 0.23 3.87 12.25
C THR A 77 -0.84 2.81 12.47
N ASP A 78 -2.11 3.18 12.34
CA ASP A 78 -3.24 2.26 12.47
C ASP A 78 -4.04 2.28 11.17
N LEU A 79 -3.71 1.36 10.26
CA LEU A 79 -4.35 1.28 8.95
C LEU A 79 -5.78 0.75 9.02
N ASP A 80 -6.22 0.26 10.17
CA ASP A 80 -7.60 -0.15 10.41
C ASP A 80 -8.42 0.93 11.12
N ASN A 81 -7.85 2.11 11.33
CA ASN A 81 -8.54 3.22 11.95
C ASN A 81 -9.79 3.59 11.15
N GLN A 82 -10.87 3.89 11.85
CA GLN A 82 -12.17 4.20 11.24
C GLN A 82 -12.13 5.44 10.35
N LYS A 83 -11.19 6.34 10.56
CA LYS A 83 -11.07 7.56 9.75
C LYS A 83 -10.75 7.26 8.28
N TRP A 84 -10.13 6.10 7.99
CA TRP A 84 -9.90 5.69 6.60
C TRP A 84 -11.20 5.44 5.83
N ALA A 85 -12.30 5.17 6.55
CA ALA A 85 -13.63 4.91 5.97
C ALA A 85 -14.61 6.05 6.26
N ASP A 86 -14.14 7.20 6.71
CA ASP A 86 -14.98 8.35 7.05
C ASP A 86 -15.40 9.08 5.77
N ASP A 87 -16.69 9.00 5.42
CA ASP A 87 -17.23 9.60 4.20
C ASP A 87 -17.18 11.12 4.20
N GLU A 88 -17.39 11.75 5.36
CA GLU A 88 -17.31 13.21 5.47
C GLU A 88 -15.89 13.70 5.21
N LEU A 89 -14.92 13.01 5.77
CA LEU A 89 -13.52 13.34 5.60
C LEU A 89 -13.11 13.18 4.13
N ASP A 90 -13.56 12.09 3.50
CA ASP A 90 -13.30 11.85 2.10
C ASP A 90 -13.93 12.92 1.21
N GLN A 91 -15.16 13.33 1.52
CA GLN A 91 -15.85 14.38 0.78
C GLN A 91 -15.11 15.71 0.91
N ASP A 92 -14.64 16.04 2.11
CA ASP A 92 -13.83 17.25 2.33
C ASP A 92 -12.58 17.24 1.48
N LEU A 93 -11.87 16.11 1.43
CA LEU A 93 -10.67 15.98 0.61
C LEU A 93 -10.98 16.11 -0.87
N ARG A 94 -12.05 15.48 -1.34
CA ARG A 94 -12.50 15.61 -2.74
C ARG A 94 -12.80 17.03 -3.09
N ASN A 95 -13.45 17.77 -2.19
CA ASN A 95 -13.77 19.19 -2.41
C ASN A 95 -12.50 20.02 -2.51
N GLN A 96 -11.50 19.72 -1.68
CA GLN A 96 -10.22 20.43 -1.72
C GLN A 96 -9.44 20.14 -3.01
N LEU A 97 -9.51 18.92 -3.49
CA LEU A 97 -8.81 18.50 -4.71
C LEU A 97 -9.50 19.05 -5.97
N GLY A 98 -10.82 19.17 -5.95
CA GLY A 98 -11.58 19.69 -7.09
C GLY A 98 -11.31 18.89 -8.36
N GLU A 99 -10.86 19.56 -9.41
CA GLU A 99 -10.57 18.94 -10.70
C GLU A 99 -9.35 17.98 -10.64
N ASN A 100 -8.55 18.08 -9.62
CA ASN A 100 -7.38 17.20 -9.42
C ASN A 100 -7.75 15.87 -8.76
N CYS A 101 -9.02 15.69 -8.38
CA CYS A 101 -9.49 14.49 -7.69
C CYS A 101 -9.30 13.24 -8.55
N GLN A 102 -9.78 13.28 -9.80
CA GLN A 102 -9.68 12.10 -10.68
C GLN A 102 -8.24 11.75 -11.04
N PRO A 103 -7.37 12.69 -11.42
CA PRO A 103 -5.95 12.37 -11.61
C PRO A 103 -5.30 11.78 -10.37
N CYS A 104 -5.64 12.27 -9.19
CA CYS A 104 -5.12 11.75 -7.93
C CYS A 104 -5.57 10.30 -7.71
N LEU A 105 -6.86 10.01 -7.91
CA LEU A 105 -7.39 8.65 -7.82
C LEU A 105 -6.68 7.71 -8.78
N ASP A 106 -6.48 8.15 -10.01
CA ASP A 106 -5.83 7.33 -11.04
C ASP A 106 -4.41 6.95 -10.65
N ILE A 107 -3.64 7.90 -10.13
CA ILE A 107 -2.27 7.66 -9.69
C ILE A 107 -2.23 6.67 -8.51
N ILE A 108 -3.05 6.90 -7.51
CA ILE A 108 -3.09 6.05 -6.32
C ILE A 108 -3.53 4.63 -6.70
N GLN A 109 -4.51 4.52 -7.60
CA GLN A 109 -5.00 3.24 -8.09
C GLN A 109 -3.90 2.47 -8.82
N GLU A 110 -3.11 3.14 -9.66
CA GLU A 110 -2.00 2.50 -10.35
C GLU A 110 -0.93 1.99 -9.38
N ILE A 111 -0.63 2.77 -8.35
CA ILE A 111 0.31 2.36 -7.30
C ILE A 111 -0.22 1.10 -6.59
N ALA A 112 -1.49 1.12 -6.19
CA ALA A 112 -2.12 0.00 -5.48
C ALA A 112 -2.13 -1.27 -6.34
N LYS A 113 -2.45 -1.13 -7.63
CA LYS A 113 -2.44 -2.27 -8.57
C LYS A 113 -1.04 -2.85 -8.76
N GLY A 114 -0.04 -1.99 -8.88
CA GLY A 114 1.35 -2.43 -9.01
C GLY A 114 1.82 -3.20 -7.78
N LEU A 115 1.47 -2.71 -6.60
CA LEU A 115 1.81 -3.38 -5.35
C LEU A 115 1.08 -4.71 -5.20
N ASP A 116 -0.18 -4.78 -5.64
CA ASP A 116 -0.96 -6.01 -5.60
C ASP A 116 -0.34 -7.09 -6.50
N LYS A 117 0.08 -6.73 -7.70
CA LYS A 117 0.78 -7.64 -8.61
C LYS A 117 2.09 -8.13 -8.02
N LEU A 118 2.84 -7.24 -7.38
CA LEU A 118 4.09 -7.61 -6.72
C LEU A 118 3.83 -8.57 -5.56
N GLN A 119 2.77 -8.34 -4.81
CA GLN A 119 2.35 -9.21 -3.71
C GLN A 119 2.02 -10.62 -4.21
N GLU A 120 1.32 -10.72 -5.33
CA GLU A 120 0.99 -12.01 -5.97
C GLU A 120 2.27 -12.75 -6.38
N LYS A 121 3.22 -12.05 -7.00
CA LYS A 121 4.50 -12.65 -7.42
C LYS A 121 5.31 -13.13 -6.24
N LEU A 122 5.33 -12.37 -5.16
CA LEU A 122 6.03 -12.77 -3.93
C LEU A 122 5.35 -13.96 -3.28
N GLY A 123 4.02 -14.02 -3.33
CA GLY A 123 3.27 -15.18 -2.84
C GLY A 123 3.59 -16.45 -3.60
N ALA A 124 3.63 -16.35 -4.95
CA ALA A 124 3.99 -17.48 -5.79
C ALA A 124 5.41 -17.96 -5.53
N PHE A 125 6.35 -17.03 -5.34
CA PHE A 125 7.73 -17.35 -5.00
C PHE A 125 7.82 -18.08 -3.65
N ASP A 126 7.07 -17.63 -2.66
CA ASP A 126 7.02 -18.25 -1.33
C ASP A 126 6.54 -19.71 -1.42
N GLU A 127 5.50 -19.96 -2.20
CA GLU A 127 4.97 -21.30 -2.42
C GLU A 127 6.00 -22.22 -3.09
N LEU A 128 6.71 -21.72 -4.09
CA LEU A 128 7.78 -22.46 -4.75
C LEU A 128 8.90 -22.84 -3.77
N LYS A 129 9.30 -21.91 -2.90
CA LYS A 129 10.31 -22.16 -1.89
C LYS A 129 9.87 -23.22 -0.91
N LYS A 130 8.65 -23.14 -0.43
CA LYS A 130 8.08 -24.14 0.48
C LYS A 130 8.05 -25.51 -0.16
N HIS A 131 7.66 -25.58 -1.43
CA HIS A 131 7.61 -26.83 -2.16
C HIS A 131 8.99 -27.47 -2.33
N GLN A 132 10.00 -26.65 -2.67
CA GLN A 132 11.38 -27.11 -2.80
C GLN A 132 11.91 -27.68 -1.48
N LEU A 133 11.63 -27.02 -0.36
CA LEU A 133 12.07 -27.48 0.95
C LEU A 133 11.44 -28.82 1.33
N LYS A 134 10.22 -29.11 0.85
CA LYS A 134 9.55 -30.37 1.13
C LYS A 134 10.03 -31.51 0.23
N VAL A 135 10.44 -31.21 -0.99
CA VAL A 135 10.76 -32.20 -2.02
C VAL A 135 12.24 -32.50 -2.05
N THR A 136 13.10 -31.52 -1.76
CA THR A 136 14.55 -31.70 -1.77
C THR A 136 14.96 -32.61 -0.62
N PRO A 137 15.55 -33.79 -0.92
CA PRO A 137 15.99 -34.66 0.14
C PRO A 137 17.16 -34.06 0.90
N PRO A 138 17.23 -34.26 2.21
CA PRO A 138 18.37 -33.79 2.97
C PRO A 138 19.63 -34.53 2.51
N CYS A 139 20.67 -33.79 2.27
CA CYS A 139 21.95 -34.36 1.89
C CYS A 139 22.70 -34.91 3.10
#